data_c79f3c0dfb6d09ce3c77314ebbe6371c
#
_entry.id   c79f3c0dfb6d09ce3c77314ebbe6371c
#
_cell.length_a   1.000
_cell.length_b   1.000
_cell.length_c   1.000
_cell.angle_alpha   90.00
_cell.angle_beta   90.00
_cell.angle_gamma   90.00
#
_symmetry.space_group_name_H-M   'P 1'
#
loop_
_entity.id
_entity.type
_entity.pdbx_description
1 polymer ?
#
loop_
_entity_poly.entity_id
_entity_poly.type
_entity_poly.pdbx_seq_one_letter_code
_entity_poly.pdbx_strand_id
1 'polypeptide(L)'
;MELTARQFAFFRELVYRECGIDLHEGKQQLLMARLSKRLRKTGIAQVEDYLRIVASDGDERIRFIDAISTNHTYFFREDHHFALLNAGHRRIWCAASSSGEEPYSIAIHCLEQGFRPAILATDISTSVLRIGQSGVYPLERTQRIPLATLKKYFQKGHGKWEGYIRLKDDIRRMVTFRRFNLLTDTPPPGEFDMIFCRNVMIYFDGPVKETVVNKLSRYLKP
;
A
#
# COMPACT_ATOMS: atom_id res chain seq x y z
N MET A 1 -26.61 6.88 -7.68
CA MET A 1 -26.18 8.13 -7.03
C MET A 1 -25.28 8.87 -8.04
N GLU A 2 -25.60 10.12 -8.31
CA GLU A 2 -24.74 10.99 -9.14
C GLU A 2 -24.18 12.09 -8.25
N LEU A 3 -22.95 12.51 -8.52
CA LEU A 3 -22.31 13.64 -7.85
C LEU A 3 -22.54 14.90 -8.70
N THR A 4 -22.89 16.00 -8.05
CA THR A 4 -22.83 17.29 -8.70
C THR A 4 -21.39 17.68 -9.03
N ALA A 5 -21.18 18.57 -9.99
CA ALA A 5 -19.85 19.07 -10.34
C ALA A 5 -19.11 19.65 -9.10
N ARG A 6 -19.84 20.38 -8.23
CA ARG A 6 -19.31 20.95 -6.99
C ARG A 6 -18.85 19.85 -6.00
N GLN A 7 -19.63 18.81 -5.82
CA GLN A 7 -19.29 17.69 -4.93
C GLN A 7 -18.08 16.91 -5.47
N PHE A 8 -18.02 16.66 -6.78
CA PHE A 8 -16.88 16.02 -7.40
C PHE A 8 -15.60 16.86 -7.23
N ALA A 9 -15.67 18.16 -7.50
CA ALA A 9 -14.54 19.08 -7.32
C ALA A 9 -14.02 19.09 -5.88
N PHE A 10 -14.91 19.10 -4.88
CA PHE A 10 -14.52 19.03 -3.47
C PHE A 10 -13.74 17.75 -3.15
N PHE A 11 -14.27 16.59 -3.53
CA PHE A 11 -13.58 15.32 -3.26
C PHE A 11 -12.26 15.19 -4.01
N ARG A 12 -12.21 15.67 -5.24
CA ARG A 12 -10.97 15.71 -6.03
C ARG A 12 -9.89 16.54 -5.34
N GLU A 13 -10.25 17.76 -4.91
CA GLU A 13 -9.33 18.64 -4.19
C GLU A 13 -8.89 18.05 -2.85
N LEU A 14 -9.81 17.49 -2.09
CA LEU A 14 -9.51 16.83 -0.83
C LEU A 14 -8.50 15.68 -1.03
N VAL A 15 -8.76 14.78 -1.97
CA VAL A 15 -7.90 13.63 -2.25
C VAL A 15 -6.52 14.08 -2.74
N TYR A 16 -6.48 15.07 -3.64
CA TYR A 16 -5.22 15.61 -4.13
C TYR A 16 -4.38 16.23 -3.00
N ARG A 17 -4.99 17.07 -2.17
CA ARG A 17 -4.31 17.71 -1.04
C ARG A 17 -3.82 16.69 0.00
N GLU A 18 -4.64 15.69 0.32
CA GLU A 18 -4.33 14.71 1.37
C GLU A 18 -3.30 13.68 0.93
N CYS A 19 -3.26 13.27 -0.34
CA CYS A 19 -2.40 12.18 -0.78
C CYS A 19 -1.81 12.31 -2.20
N GLY A 20 -2.03 13.42 -2.88
CA GLY A 20 -1.46 13.67 -4.21
C GLY A 20 -2.12 12.88 -5.36
N ILE A 21 -3.14 12.09 -5.08
CA ILE A 21 -3.83 11.31 -6.13
C ILE A 21 -4.65 12.27 -7.01
N ASP A 22 -4.36 12.29 -8.30
CA ASP A 22 -5.13 13.06 -9.28
C ASP A 22 -6.37 12.26 -9.74
N LEU A 23 -7.53 12.73 -9.31
CA LEU A 23 -8.83 12.23 -9.74
C LEU A 23 -9.33 13.05 -10.94
N HIS A 24 -8.76 12.81 -12.13
CA HIS A 24 -9.25 13.44 -13.37
C HIS A 24 -10.71 13.01 -13.67
N GLU A 25 -11.40 13.73 -14.57
CA GLU A 25 -12.83 13.52 -14.86
C GLU A 25 -13.19 12.07 -15.20
N GLY A 26 -12.32 11.34 -15.90
CA GLY A 26 -12.53 9.92 -16.22
C GLY A 26 -12.56 8.99 -15.00
N LYS A 27 -12.21 9.48 -13.79
CA LYS A 27 -12.27 8.69 -12.53
C LYS A 27 -13.51 8.99 -11.67
N GLN A 28 -14.48 9.78 -12.20
CA GLN A 28 -15.71 10.08 -11.47
C GLN A 28 -16.50 8.84 -11.05
N GLN A 29 -16.62 7.86 -11.93
CA GLN A 29 -17.31 6.60 -11.61
C GLN A 29 -16.59 5.81 -10.51
N LEU A 30 -15.27 5.79 -10.50
CA LEU A 30 -14.48 5.17 -9.44
C LEU A 30 -14.75 5.86 -8.10
N LEU A 31 -14.69 7.19 -8.06
CA LEU A 31 -15.01 7.97 -6.86
C LEU A 31 -16.41 7.65 -6.36
N MET A 32 -17.40 7.66 -7.25
CA MET A 32 -18.81 7.37 -6.91
C MET A 32 -18.97 5.97 -6.30
N ALA A 33 -18.36 4.95 -6.90
CA ALA A 33 -18.42 3.59 -6.38
C ALA A 33 -17.82 3.47 -4.98
N ARG A 34 -16.65 4.10 -4.76
CA ARG A 34 -15.96 4.11 -3.47
C ARG A 34 -16.73 4.90 -2.41
N LEU A 35 -17.25 6.07 -2.78
CA LEU A 35 -18.08 6.91 -1.91
C LEU A 35 -19.37 6.19 -1.52
N SER A 36 -20.08 5.56 -2.45
CA SER A 36 -21.29 4.78 -2.16
C SER A 36 -21.04 3.66 -1.15
N LYS A 37 -19.89 2.98 -1.26
CA LYS A 37 -19.49 1.97 -0.28
C LYS A 37 -19.25 2.60 1.10
N ARG A 38 -18.68 3.81 1.12
CA ARG A 38 -18.39 4.51 2.36
C ARG A 38 -19.66 5.01 3.05
N LEU A 39 -20.58 5.61 2.29
CA LEU A 39 -21.89 6.05 2.78
C LEU A 39 -22.67 4.90 3.42
N ARG A 40 -22.74 3.76 2.74
CA ARG A 40 -23.39 2.55 3.31
C ARG A 40 -22.74 2.11 4.62
N LYS A 41 -21.41 2.19 4.72
CA LYS A 41 -20.67 1.76 5.93
C LYS A 41 -20.88 2.72 7.11
N THR A 42 -21.10 4.01 6.83
CA THR A 42 -21.33 5.03 7.86
C THR A 42 -22.80 5.22 8.22
N GLY A 43 -23.74 4.68 7.42
CA GLY A 43 -25.16 4.91 7.57
C GLY A 43 -25.62 6.31 7.11
N ILE A 44 -24.74 7.08 6.45
CA ILE A 44 -25.07 8.44 6.00
C ILE A 44 -25.77 8.35 4.65
N ALA A 45 -26.98 8.93 4.56
CA ALA A 45 -27.77 8.86 3.35
C ALA A 45 -27.40 9.89 2.29
N GLN A 46 -26.99 11.09 2.72
CA GLN A 46 -26.75 12.23 1.83
C GLN A 46 -25.26 12.52 1.65
N VAL A 47 -24.86 12.75 0.42
CA VAL A 47 -23.45 13.10 0.09
C VAL A 47 -23.03 14.40 0.78
N GLU A 48 -23.94 15.36 0.90
CA GLU A 48 -23.66 16.66 1.49
C GLU A 48 -23.32 16.54 2.99
N ASP A 49 -24.00 15.65 3.71
CA ASP A 49 -23.69 15.39 5.13
C ASP A 49 -22.34 14.71 5.26
N TYR A 50 -22.02 13.77 4.36
CA TYR A 50 -20.73 13.11 4.35
C TYR A 50 -19.58 14.07 4.04
N LEU A 51 -19.80 15.03 3.12
CA LEU A 51 -18.86 16.11 2.83
C LEU A 51 -18.47 16.88 4.09
N ARG A 52 -19.44 17.28 4.90
CA ARG A 52 -19.19 18.00 6.17
C ARG A 52 -18.38 17.15 7.14
N ILE A 53 -18.71 15.87 7.26
CA ILE A 53 -18.02 14.95 8.16
C ILE A 53 -16.58 14.73 7.70
N VAL A 54 -16.32 14.41 6.44
CA VAL A 54 -14.95 14.18 5.96
C VAL A 54 -14.09 15.43 6.01
N ALA A 55 -14.72 16.62 5.95
CA ALA A 55 -14.00 17.90 6.10
C ALA A 55 -13.56 18.15 7.54
N SER A 56 -14.37 17.78 8.54
CA SER A 56 -14.14 18.10 9.95
C SER A 56 -13.53 16.95 10.76
N ASP A 57 -13.83 15.68 10.42
CA ASP A 57 -13.36 14.49 11.13
C ASP A 57 -12.11 13.90 10.45
N GLY A 58 -10.97 13.99 11.13
CA GLY A 58 -9.69 13.46 10.65
C GLY A 58 -9.69 11.94 10.51
N ASP A 59 -10.36 11.22 11.41
CA ASP A 59 -10.45 9.76 11.37
C ASP A 59 -11.29 9.29 10.17
N GLU A 60 -12.42 9.96 9.90
CA GLU A 60 -13.22 9.63 8.73
C GLU A 60 -12.50 10.00 7.43
N ARG A 61 -11.72 11.08 7.43
CA ARG A 61 -10.87 11.45 6.29
C ARG A 61 -9.84 10.37 5.97
N ILE A 62 -9.17 9.83 6.97
CA ILE A 62 -8.23 8.70 6.80
C ILE A 62 -8.97 7.50 6.20
N ARG A 63 -10.15 7.14 6.71
CA ARG A 63 -10.95 6.04 6.19
C ARG A 63 -11.46 6.29 4.76
N PHE A 64 -11.73 7.55 4.42
CA PHE A 64 -12.10 7.92 3.07
C PHE A 64 -10.91 7.76 2.10
N ILE A 65 -9.73 8.25 2.46
CA ILE A 65 -8.49 8.06 1.66
C ILE A 65 -8.17 6.56 1.51
N ASP A 66 -8.30 5.77 2.57
CA ASP A 66 -8.20 4.30 2.49
C ASP A 66 -9.15 3.69 1.44
N ALA A 67 -10.38 4.19 1.38
CA ALA A 67 -11.38 3.69 0.44
C ALA A 67 -11.09 4.13 -1.02
N ILE A 68 -10.51 5.30 -1.23
CA ILE A 68 -10.17 5.84 -2.55
C ILE A 68 -8.91 5.20 -3.12
N SER A 69 -7.94 4.86 -2.27
CA SER A 69 -6.67 4.26 -2.67
C SER A 69 -6.90 2.95 -3.46
N THR A 70 -6.13 2.78 -4.54
CA THR A 70 -6.14 1.56 -5.34
C THR A 70 -4.98 0.68 -4.92
N ASN A 71 -5.29 -0.45 -4.30
CA ASN A 71 -4.31 -1.30 -3.62
C ASN A 71 -4.09 -2.64 -4.34
N HIS A 72 -3.99 -2.61 -5.69
CA HIS A 72 -3.76 -3.81 -6.48
C HIS A 72 -2.28 -4.24 -6.39
N THR A 73 -2.05 -5.38 -5.79
CA THR A 73 -0.72 -6.00 -5.65
C THR A 73 -0.83 -7.52 -5.65
N TYR A 74 0.27 -8.21 -5.94
CA TYR A 74 0.39 -9.67 -5.86
C TYR A 74 1.85 -10.07 -5.62
N PHE A 75 2.05 -11.27 -5.10
CA PHE A 75 3.39 -11.80 -4.83
C PHE A 75 4.23 -11.91 -6.11
N PHE A 76 5.49 -11.51 -6.02
CA PHE A 76 6.49 -11.53 -7.10
C PHE A 76 6.09 -10.71 -8.35
N ARG A 77 5.34 -9.63 -8.14
CA ARG A 77 5.03 -8.67 -9.20
C ARG A 77 6.31 -8.03 -9.72
N GLU A 78 6.56 -8.14 -11.06
CA GLU A 78 7.73 -7.56 -11.73
C GLU A 78 9.03 -7.90 -10.97
N ASP A 79 9.22 -9.17 -10.65
CA ASP A 79 10.28 -9.69 -9.79
C ASP A 79 11.68 -9.54 -10.37
N HIS A 80 11.80 -9.28 -11.69
CA HIS A 80 13.06 -8.95 -12.33
C HIS A 80 13.78 -7.75 -11.66
N HIS A 81 13.04 -6.82 -11.03
CA HIS A 81 13.65 -5.73 -10.26
C HIS A 81 14.41 -6.23 -9.02
N PHE A 82 14.09 -7.41 -8.50
CA PHE A 82 14.77 -7.96 -7.32
C PHE A 82 16.20 -8.44 -7.64
N ALA A 83 16.54 -8.62 -8.93
CA ALA A 83 17.90 -8.93 -9.36
C ALA A 83 18.92 -7.83 -8.99
N LEU A 84 18.45 -6.61 -8.69
CA LEU A 84 19.30 -5.51 -8.21
C LEU A 84 19.74 -5.70 -6.75
N LEU A 85 19.10 -6.61 -6.00
CA LEU A 85 19.40 -6.83 -4.59
C LEU A 85 20.59 -7.77 -4.40
N ASN A 86 21.43 -7.45 -3.42
CA ASN A 86 22.57 -8.26 -3.01
C ASN A 86 22.81 -8.18 -1.51
N ALA A 87 23.76 -8.95 -0.99
CA ALA A 87 24.07 -9.04 0.43
C ALA A 87 24.51 -7.72 1.10
N GLY A 88 24.88 -6.71 0.34
CA GLY A 88 25.20 -5.36 0.82
C GLY A 88 23.95 -4.57 1.22
N HIS A 89 22.77 -4.90 0.68
CA HIS A 89 21.51 -4.23 0.99
C HIS A 89 20.95 -4.72 2.33
N ARG A 90 21.24 -4.00 3.39
CA ARG A 90 20.83 -4.32 4.77
C ARG A 90 19.51 -3.68 5.19
N ARG A 91 19.20 -2.52 4.64
CA ARG A 91 17.99 -1.76 4.93
C ARG A 91 17.26 -1.43 3.63
N ILE A 92 16.06 -1.98 3.47
CA ILE A 92 15.23 -1.80 2.28
C ILE A 92 13.94 -1.09 2.68
N TRP A 93 13.46 -0.16 1.87
CA TRP A 93 12.18 0.49 2.08
C TRP A 93 11.24 0.22 0.89
N CYS A 94 10.09 -0.39 1.16
CA CYS A 94 8.98 -0.50 0.21
C CYS A 94 7.99 0.65 0.51
N ALA A 95 8.09 1.72 -0.25
CA ALA A 95 7.24 2.89 -0.17
C ALA A 95 5.99 2.67 -1.06
N ALA A 96 4.78 2.68 -0.47
CA ALA A 96 3.51 2.22 -1.05
C ALA A 96 3.41 0.68 -1.20
N SER A 97 3.62 -0.02 -0.10
CA SER A 97 3.71 -1.50 -0.03
C SER A 97 2.37 -2.22 -0.16
N SER A 98 1.25 -1.50 -0.16
CA SER A 98 -0.11 -2.06 -0.14
C SER A 98 -0.28 -3.13 0.95
N SER A 99 -0.88 -4.27 0.62
CA SER A 99 -1.14 -5.37 1.56
C SER A 99 0.06 -6.28 1.84
N GLY A 100 1.28 -5.88 1.43
CA GLY A 100 2.52 -6.50 1.88
C GLY A 100 3.09 -7.59 0.98
N GLU A 101 2.46 -7.91 -0.15
CA GLU A 101 2.96 -8.93 -1.07
C GLU A 101 4.34 -8.59 -1.62
N GLU A 102 4.62 -7.29 -1.93
CA GLU A 102 5.93 -6.84 -2.41
C GLU A 102 7.03 -7.01 -1.34
N PRO A 103 6.94 -6.43 -0.12
CA PRO A 103 8.00 -6.57 0.87
C PRO A 103 8.24 -8.03 1.28
N TYR A 104 7.22 -8.86 1.30
CA TYR A 104 7.40 -10.28 1.57
C TYR A 104 8.04 -11.03 0.41
N SER A 105 7.73 -10.67 -0.83
CA SER A 105 8.42 -11.23 -2.00
C SER A 105 9.89 -10.87 -2.01
N ILE A 106 10.24 -9.63 -1.66
CA ILE A 106 11.63 -9.19 -1.48
C ILE A 106 12.30 -9.98 -0.35
N ALA A 107 11.64 -10.15 0.80
CA ALA A 107 12.18 -10.93 1.91
C ALA A 107 12.49 -12.38 1.50
N ILE A 108 11.57 -13.03 0.78
CA ILE A 108 11.76 -14.39 0.27
C ILE A 108 12.91 -14.43 -0.74
N HIS A 109 12.95 -13.50 -1.69
CA HIS A 109 14.03 -13.40 -2.66
C HIS A 109 15.40 -13.28 -1.97
N CYS A 110 15.54 -12.38 -1.00
CA CYS A 110 16.79 -12.19 -0.25
C CYS A 110 17.21 -13.46 0.51
N LEU A 111 16.25 -14.17 1.12
CA LEU A 111 16.52 -15.45 1.80
C LEU A 111 17.00 -16.54 0.83
N GLU A 112 16.46 -16.60 -0.39
CA GLU A 112 16.94 -17.52 -1.44
C GLU A 112 18.36 -17.17 -1.88
N GLN A 113 18.74 -15.90 -1.82
CA GLN A 113 20.10 -15.40 -2.09
C GLN A 113 21.04 -15.46 -0.87
N GLY A 114 20.58 -15.99 0.27
CA GLY A 114 21.41 -16.23 1.46
C GLY A 114 21.62 -15.00 2.36
N PHE A 115 20.84 -13.93 2.25
CA PHE A 115 20.94 -12.76 3.12
C PHE A 115 19.61 -12.28 3.68
N ARG A 116 19.66 -11.48 4.76
CA ARG A 116 18.49 -11.04 5.54
C ARG A 116 18.52 -9.52 5.75
N PRO A 117 17.83 -8.71 4.93
CA PRO A 117 17.68 -7.29 5.19
C PRO A 117 16.59 -7.02 6.23
N ALA A 118 16.65 -5.83 6.85
CA ALA A 118 15.52 -5.23 7.54
C ALA A 118 14.67 -4.46 6.50
N ILE A 119 13.40 -4.80 6.36
CA ILE A 119 12.51 -4.19 5.37
C ILE A 119 11.48 -3.32 6.08
N LEU A 120 11.45 -2.04 5.72
CA LEU A 120 10.38 -1.13 6.09
C LEU A 120 9.33 -1.14 4.98
N ALA A 121 8.09 -1.44 5.32
CA ALA A 121 6.95 -1.43 4.41
C ALA A 121 5.99 -0.31 4.83
N THR A 122 5.73 0.63 3.95
CA THR A 122 4.85 1.76 4.27
C THR A 122 3.75 1.93 3.25
N ASP A 123 2.60 2.37 3.71
CA ASP A 123 1.46 2.72 2.87
C ASP A 123 0.62 3.79 3.56
N ILE A 124 -0.15 4.57 2.80
CA ILE A 124 -1.10 5.52 3.34
C ILE A 124 -2.33 4.82 3.93
N SER A 125 -2.71 3.66 3.36
CA SER A 125 -3.89 2.91 3.75
C SER A 125 -3.63 2.02 4.96
N THR A 126 -4.29 2.33 6.06
CA THR A 126 -4.19 1.55 7.30
C THR A 126 -4.82 0.17 7.18
N SER A 127 -5.83 0.04 6.32
CA SER A 127 -6.54 -1.23 6.10
C SER A 127 -5.65 -2.28 5.43
N VAL A 128 -4.86 -1.89 4.43
CA VAL A 128 -3.95 -2.83 3.75
C VAL A 128 -2.72 -3.15 4.60
N LEU A 129 -2.23 -2.18 5.38
CA LEU A 129 -1.12 -2.43 6.32
C LEU A 129 -1.48 -3.49 7.37
N ARG A 130 -2.73 -3.53 7.85
CA ARG A 130 -3.20 -4.58 8.78
C ARG A 130 -3.14 -5.97 8.13
N ILE A 131 -3.46 -6.09 6.83
CA ILE A 131 -3.32 -7.36 6.09
C ILE A 131 -1.83 -7.75 6.04
N GLY A 132 -0.96 -6.84 5.62
CA GLY A 132 0.49 -7.07 5.61
C GLY A 132 1.04 -7.49 6.97
N GLN A 133 0.69 -6.77 8.04
CA GLN A 133 1.10 -7.09 9.42
C GLN A 133 0.65 -8.49 9.86
N SER A 134 -0.57 -8.91 9.47
CA SER A 134 -1.05 -10.27 9.77
C SER A 134 -0.26 -11.34 9.03
N GLY A 135 0.21 -11.02 7.82
CA GLY A 135 0.84 -11.95 6.89
C GLY A 135 -0.07 -13.09 6.45
N VAL A 136 -1.40 -12.90 6.58
CA VAL A 136 -2.42 -13.90 6.25
C VAL A 136 -3.13 -13.48 4.96
N TYR A 137 -3.18 -14.39 3.99
CA TYR A 137 -3.75 -14.15 2.68
C TYR A 137 -4.67 -15.27 2.25
N PRO A 138 -5.73 -15.00 1.47
CA PRO A 138 -6.46 -16.06 0.77
C PRO A 138 -5.53 -16.86 -0.14
N LEU A 139 -5.70 -18.18 -0.18
CA LEU A 139 -4.85 -19.08 -0.96
C LEU A 139 -4.81 -18.71 -2.45
N GLU A 140 -5.90 -18.17 -2.98
CA GLU A 140 -6.00 -17.68 -4.36
C GLU A 140 -4.98 -16.60 -4.73
N ARG A 141 -4.53 -15.80 -3.75
CA ARG A 141 -3.49 -14.78 -3.98
C ARG A 141 -2.09 -15.36 -4.20
N THR A 142 -1.92 -16.64 -3.96
CA THR A 142 -0.61 -17.32 -4.03
C THR A 142 -0.45 -18.21 -5.26
N GLN A 143 -1.39 -18.21 -6.20
CA GLN A 143 -1.42 -19.09 -7.38
C GLN A 143 -0.17 -19.00 -8.27
N ARG A 144 0.53 -17.87 -8.23
CA ARG A 144 1.75 -17.64 -9.01
C ARG A 144 3.03 -18.05 -8.27
N ILE A 145 2.92 -18.46 -7.00
CA ILE A 145 4.07 -18.85 -6.19
C ILE A 145 4.36 -20.33 -6.43
N PRO A 146 5.61 -20.72 -6.76
CA PRO A 146 5.98 -22.12 -6.89
C PRO A 146 5.68 -22.91 -5.62
N LEU A 147 5.22 -24.16 -5.75
CA LEU A 147 4.84 -25.00 -4.62
C LEU A 147 5.99 -25.21 -3.61
N ALA A 148 7.22 -25.29 -4.09
CA ALA A 148 8.41 -25.40 -3.24
C ALA A 148 8.57 -24.19 -2.32
N THR A 149 8.40 -22.98 -2.89
CA THR A 149 8.43 -21.69 -2.18
C THR A 149 7.29 -21.61 -1.16
N LEU A 150 6.07 -22.03 -1.54
CA LEU A 150 4.94 -22.08 -0.61
C LEU A 150 5.23 -22.97 0.59
N LYS A 151 5.71 -24.20 0.38
CA LYS A 151 6.06 -25.14 1.47
C LYS A 151 7.18 -24.60 2.36
N LYS A 152 8.17 -23.90 1.77
CA LYS A 152 9.33 -23.38 2.49
C LYS A 152 8.99 -22.18 3.37
N TYR A 153 8.17 -21.23 2.86
CA TYR A 153 7.99 -19.91 3.48
C TYR A 153 6.59 -19.65 4.05
N PHE A 154 5.62 -20.51 3.76
CA PHE A 154 4.25 -20.31 4.20
C PHE A 154 3.75 -21.50 5.04
N GLN A 155 2.70 -21.24 5.79
CA GLN A 155 1.92 -22.23 6.55
C GLN A 155 0.49 -22.22 6.00
N LYS A 156 -0.03 -23.41 5.68
CA LYS A 156 -1.42 -23.59 5.26
C LYS A 156 -2.34 -23.47 6.47
N GLY A 157 -3.44 -22.77 6.32
CA GLY A 157 -4.48 -22.68 7.34
C GLY A 157 -5.28 -23.98 7.47
N HIS A 158 -5.78 -24.25 8.67
CA HIS A 158 -6.63 -25.40 8.99
C HIS A 158 -7.85 -24.95 9.80
N GLY A 159 -8.92 -25.73 9.77
CA GLY A 159 -10.16 -25.42 10.47
C GLY A 159 -10.75 -24.08 10.03
N LYS A 160 -10.97 -23.15 10.96
CA LYS A 160 -11.51 -21.80 10.65
C LYS A 160 -10.65 -20.97 9.70
N TRP A 161 -9.41 -21.39 9.44
CA TRP A 161 -8.47 -20.74 8.51
C TRP A 161 -8.33 -21.52 7.20
N GLU A 162 -9.18 -22.49 6.93
CA GLU A 162 -9.18 -23.21 5.65
C GLU A 162 -9.36 -22.22 4.49
N GLY A 163 -8.65 -22.41 3.39
CA GLY A 163 -8.61 -21.46 2.27
C GLY A 163 -7.66 -20.28 2.46
N TYR A 164 -6.96 -20.20 3.61
CA TYR A 164 -5.95 -19.16 3.87
C TYR A 164 -4.55 -19.75 3.98
N ILE A 165 -3.57 -18.88 3.79
CA ILE A 165 -2.14 -19.16 3.94
C ILE A 165 -1.50 -18.03 4.73
N ARG A 166 -0.51 -18.32 5.56
CA ARG A 166 0.22 -17.34 6.37
C ARG A 166 1.71 -17.45 6.12
N LEU A 167 2.42 -16.34 6.02
CA LEU A 167 3.88 -16.36 6.03
C LEU A 167 4.41 -16.86 7.39
N LYS A 168 5.51 -17.61 7.37
CA LYS A 168 6.21 -18.07 8.59
C LYS A 168 6.77 -16.87 9.35
N ASP A 169 6.90 -17.00 10.66
CA ASP A 169 7.24 -15.90 11.54
C ASP A 169 8.65 -15.32 11.30
N ASP A 170 9.59 -16.12 10.85
CA ASP A 170 10.95 -15.68 10.53
C ASP A 170 11.00 -14.75 9.31
N ILE A 171 10.08 -14.91 8.34
CA ILE A 171 9.93 -13.96 7.23
C ILE A 171 9.19 -12.70 7.71
N ARG A 172 8.10 -12.89 8.47
CA ARG A 172 7.31 -11.77 8.96
C ARG A 172 8.13 -10.80 9.82
N ARG A 173 9.06 -11.32 10.63
CA ARG A 173 9.96 -10.50 11.45
C ARG A 173 10.96 -9.66 10.65
N MET A 174 11.19 -9.95 9.37
CA MET A 174 12.03 -9.13 8.49
C MET A 174 11.33 -7.84 8.05
N VAL A 175 9.99 -7.77 8.14
CA VAL A 175 9.19 -6.66 7.60
C VAL A 175 8.48 -5.91 8.72
N THR A 176 8.74 -4.61 8.80
CA THR A 176 8.04 -3.69 9.70
C THR A 176 7.07 -2.85 8.90
N PHE A 177 5.79 -2.86 9.27
CA PHE A 177 4.74 -2.08 8.61
C PHE A 177 4.46 -0.80 9.36
N ARG A 178 4.39 0.34 8.63
CA ARG A 178 4.08 1.64 9.20
C ARG A 178 3.22 2.47 8.23
N ARG A 179 2.25 3.22 8.78
CA ARG A 179 1.54 4.21 7.97
C ARG A 179 2.50 5.33 7.58
N PHE A 180 2.44 5.72 6.32
CA PHE A 180 3.24 6.80 5.78
C PHE A 180 2.57 7.41 4.55
N ASN A 181 2.43 8.72 4.56
CA ASN A 181 1.99 9.49 3.42
C ASN A 181 3.22 10.01 2.66
N LEU A 182 3.39 9.56 1.43
CA LEU A 182 4.51 9.96 0.57
C LEU A 182 4.62 11.48 0.40
N LEU A 183 3.49 12.19 0.44
CA LEU A 183 3.45 13.63 0.22
C LEU A 183 3.76 14.41 1.50
N THR A 184 3.06 14.13 2.58
CA THR A 184 3.03 15.00 3.77
C THR A 184 3.92 14.54 4.92
N ASP A 185 4.14 13.23 5.09
CA ASP A 185 4.87 12.73 6.25
C ASP A 185 6.39 12.89 6.10
N THR A 186 7.06 13.08 7.23
CA THR A 186 8.51 13.03 7.29
C THR A 186 8.97 11.57 7.26
N PRO A 187 9.90 11.21 6.36
CA PRO A 187 10.43 9.87 6.29
C PRO A 187 11.06 9.41 7.61
N PRO A 188 11.05 8.09 7.87
CA PRO A 188 11.65 7.53 9.07
C PRO A 188 13.17 7.81 9.11
N PRO A 189 13.78 7.93 10.31
CA PRO A 189 15.18 8.28 10.44
C PRO A 189 16.12 7.21 9.84
N GLY A 190 17.24 7.68 9.33
CA GLY A 190 18.33 6.88 8.76
C GLY A 190 18.14 6.61 7.26
N GLU A 191 19.20 6.15 6.64
CA GLU A 191 19.28 5.90 5.20
C GLU A 191 18.95 4.45 4.86
N PHE A 192 18.55 4.23 3.62
CA PHE A 192 18.23 2.92 3.06
C PHE A 192 19.22 2.58 1.94
N ASP A 193 19.56 1.31 1.84
CA ASP A 193 20.42 0.82 0.75
C ASP A 193 19.64 0.68 -0.57
N MET A 194 18.31 0.49 -0.47
CA MET A 194 17.39 0.36 -1.60
C MET A 194 16.00 0.88 -1.21
N ILE A 195 15.36 1.62 -2.11
CA ILE A 195 13.96 2.08 -1.95
C ILE A 195 13.15 1.62 -3.16
N PHE A 196 12.10 0.84 -2.91
CA PHE A 196 11.09 0.46 -3.89
C PHE A 196 9.89 1.39 -3.74
N CYS A 197 9.57 2.16 -4.77
CA CYS A 197 8.36 2.99 -4.87
C CYS A 197 7.67 2.69 -6.19
N ARG A 198 6.98 1.54 -6.23
CA ARG A 198 6.50 0.93 -7.47
C ARG A 198 4.98 1.03 -7.58
N ASN A 199 4.50 1.20 -8.81
CA ASN A 199 3.09 1.17 -9.17
C ASN A 199 2.20 2.19 -8.42
N VAL A 200 2.77 3.23 -7.83
CA VAL A 200 2.05 4.33 -7.17
C VAL A 200 2.18 5.66 -7.91
N MET A 201 3.31 5.91 -8.57
CA MET A 201 3.57 7.15 -9.32
C MET A 201 2.56 7.38 -10.45
N ILE A 202 1.90 6.32 -10.93
CA ILE A 202 0.85 6.40 -11.98
C ILE A 202 -0.40 7.18 -11.54
N TYR A 203 -0.57 7.40 -10.24
CA TYR A 203 -1.69 8.15 -9.67
C TYR A 203 -1.38 9.63 -9.46
N PHE A 204 -0.13 10.05 -9.63
CA PHE A 204 0.36 11.40 -9.36
C PHE A 204 0.57 12.17 -10.66
N ASP A 205 0.39 13.47 -10.59
CA ASP A 205 0.82 14.39 -11.65
C ASP A 205 2.34 14.64 -11.61
N GLY A 206 2.86 15.44 -12.53
CA GLY A 206 4.28 15.76 -12.64
C GLY A 206 4.89 16.37 -11.37
N PRO A 207 4.33 17.45 -10.83
CA PRO A 207 4.84 18.11 -9.62
C PRO A 207 4.86 17.20 -8.39
N VAL A 208 3.82 16.39 -8.19
CA VAL A 208 3.76 15.43 -7.08
C VAL A 208 4.80 14.33 -7.24
N LYS A 209 4.99 13.79 -8.47
CA LYS A 209 6.05 12.81 -8.75
C LYS A 209 7.42 13.33 -8.38
N GLU A 210 7.75 14.54 -8.83
CA GLU A 210 9.04 15.18 -8.54
C GLU A 210 9.23 15.37 -7.03
N THR A 211 8.22 15.85 -6.33
CA THR A 211 8.25 16.02 -4.87
C THR A 211 8.53 14.70 -4.16
N VAL A 212 7.85 13.63 -4.54
CA VAL A 212 8.01 12.30 -3.92
C VAL A 212 9.39 11.73 -4.23
N VAL A 213 9.85 11.78 -5.49
CA VAL A 213 11.18 11.28 -5.87
C VAL A 213 12.27 12.04 -5.12
N ASN A 214 12.23 13.37 -5.09
CA ASN A 214 13.19 14.20 -4.37
C ASN A 214 13.17 13.96 -2.85
N LYS A 215 12.01 13.63 -2.29
CA LYS A 215 11.91 13.25 -0.88
C LYS A 215 12.58 11.90 -0.62
N LEU A 216 12.27 10.88 -1.41
CA LEU A 216 12.78 9.52 -1.21
C LEU A 216 14.30 9.43 -1.47
N SER A 217 14.81 10.12 -2.50
CA SER A 217 16.22 10.10 -2.85
C SER A 217 17.16 10.60 -1.74
N ARG A 218 16.68 11.53 -0.90
CA ARG A 218 17.45 12.04 0.27
C ARG A 218 17.67 10.99 1.37
N TYR A 219 16.94 9.87 1.31
CA TYR A 219 17.05 8.76 2.28
C TYR A 219 17.70 7.51 1.65
N LEU A 220 18.13 7.62 0.40
CA LEU A 220 18.92 6.59 -0.26
C LEU A 220 20.39 6.87 -0.02
N LYS A 221 21.15 5.85 0.37
CA LYS A 221 22.61 5.94 0.47
C LYS A 221 23.23 6.22 -0.90
N PRO A 222 24.39 6.92 -0.93
CA PRO A 222 25.17 7.12 -2.15
C PRO A 222 25.55 5.82 -2.84
#